data_1ac3652cd2b8c6aeb843ee3ed0fad431
#
_entry.id   1ac3652cd2b8c6aeb843ee3ed0fad431
#
_cell.length_a   1.000
_cell.length_b   1.000
_cell.length_c   1.000
_cell.angle_alpha   90.00
_cell.angle_beta   90.00
_cell.angle_gamma   90.00
#
_symmetry.space_group_name_H-M   'P 1'
#
loop_
_entity.id
_entity.type
_entity.pdbx_description
1 polymer ?
#
loop_
_entity_poly.entity_id
_entity_poly.type
_entity_poly.pdbx_seq_one_letter_code
_entity_poly.pdbx_strand_id
1 'polypeptide(L)'
;MPHSRMRVLKYIPEKLYGFLRDDSGFEVFFHLATFQSGSDVEIARCEGCPGSPRCGITGDPPPPILGELVDVEYPAGEPGGKAPRADRVERVTAPVMLVGEVESFDTQRRYGFIMGSDRVSYHLHESEVVDGRLPISGKRVIFFPGLREGRPRACHVQVCR
;
A
#
# COMPACT_ATOMS: atom_id res chain seq x y z
N MET A 1 -26.95 -2.76 7.37
CA MET A 1 -25.67 -2.31 7.93
C MET A 1 -25.13 -1.15 7.10
N PRO A 2 -24.60 -0.11 7.75
CA PRO A 2 -23.98 0.96 6.99
C PRO A 2 -22.88 0.42 6.09
N HIS A 3 -22.90 0.84 4.86
CA HIS A 3 -21.95 0.46 3.83
C HIS A 3 -21.42 1.75 3.21
N SER A 4 -20.11 1.89 3.17
CA SER A 4 -19.50 3.11 2.70
C SER A 4 -18.22 2.84 1.94
N ARG A 5 -17.91 3.71 1.01
CA ARG A 5 -16.63 3.66 0.29
C ARG A 5 -15.65 4.62 0.97
N MET A 6 -14.51 4.11 1.35
CA MET A 6 -13.50 4.84 2.10
C MET A 6 -12.12 4.64 1.49
N ARG A 7 -11.13 5.42 1.96
CA ARG A 7 -9.73 5.22 1.59
C ARG A 7 -8.94 4.75 2.80
N VAL A 8 -7.92 3.93 2.54
CA VAL A 8 -7.01 3.51 3.59
C VAL A 8 -6.17 4.70 4.02
N LEU A 9 -6.36 5.14 5.27
CA LEU A 9 -5.62 6.26 5.83
C LEU A 9 -4.28 5.83 6.38
N LYS A 10 -4.26 4.70 7.11
CA LYS A 10 -3.09 4.21 7.81
C LYS A 10 -3.21 2.69 7.99
N TYR A 11 -2.08 2.01 7.89
CA TYR A 11 -1.99 0.59 8.18
C TYR A 11 -0.69 0.31 8.94
N ILE A 12 -0.79 -0.42 10.05
CA ILE A 12 0.35 -0.77 10.89
C ILE A 12 0.59 -2.28 10.76
N PRO A 13 1.57 -2.72 9.95
CA PRO A 13 1.77 -4.14 9.69
C PRO A 13 2.14 -4.95 10.93
N GLU A 14 2.84 -4.33 11.86
CA GLU A 14 3.27 -5.01 13.11
C GLU A 14 2.09 -5.39 13.99
N LYS A 15 1.01 -4.61 13.94
CA LYS A 15 -0.18 -4.82 14.76
C LYS A 15 -1.37 -5.35 13.97
N LEU A 16 -1.24 -5.47 12.65
CA LEU A 16 -2.25 -6.01 11.74
C LEU A 16 -3.57 -5.23 11.75
N TYR A 17 -3.52 -3.93 12.01
CA TYR A 17 -4.70 -3.08 11.97
C TYR A 17 -4.41 -1.73 11.31
N GLY A 18 -5.47 -1.03 10.96
CA GLY A 18 -5.36 0.30 10.37
C GLY A 18 -6.65 1.09 10.48
N PHE A 19 -6.68 2.22 9.80
CA PHE A 19 -7.80 3.14 9.80
C PHE A 19 -8.20 3.48 8.37
N LEU A 20 -9.50 3.64 8.18
CA LEU A 20 -10.11 4.06 6.94
C LEU A 20 -10.76 5.43 7.17
N ARG A 21 -10.79 6.24 6.12
CA ARG A 21 -11.41 7.57 6.18
C ARG A 21 -12.26 7.82 4.95
N ASP A 22 -13.41 8.42 5.14
CA ASP A 22 -14.26 8.87 4.05
C ASP A 22 -13.98 10.34 3.69
N ASP A 23 -14.68 10.86 2.68
CA ASP A 23 -14.49 12.23 2.21
C ASP A 23 -14.91 13.29 3.23
N SER A 24 -15.73 12.93 4.21
CA SER A 24 -16.17 13.84 5.27
C SER A 24 -15.20 13.88 6.45
N GLY A 25 -14.21 12.99 6.48
CA GLY A 25 -13.27 12.87 7.59
C GLY A 25 -13.67 11.84 8.63
N PHE A 26 -14.75 11.10 8.39
CA PHE A 26 -15.18 10.04 9.29
C PHE A 26 -14.21 8.85 9.19
N GLU A 27 -13.75 8.35 10.34
CA GLU A 27 -12.75 7.27 10.39
C GLU A 27 -13.37 5.99 10.94
N VAL A 28 -12.92 4.86 10.38
CA VAL A 28 -13.30 3.52 10.81
C VAL A 28 -12.04 2.70 11.05
N PHE A 29 -12.00 1.99 12.18
CA PHE A 29 -10.92 1.06 12.52
C PHE A 29 -11.15 -0.28 11.82
N PHE A 30 -10.10 -0.91 11.31
CA PHE A 30 -10.21 -2.26 10.75
C PHE A 30 -9.02 -3.13 11.17
N HIS A 31 -9.26 -4.43 11.25
CA HIS A 31 -8.21 -5.43 11.46
C HIS A 31 -7.99 -6.18 10.14
N LEU A 32 -6.75 -6.59 9.87
CA LEU A 32 -6.40 -7.30 8.64
C LEU A 32 -7.27 -8.54 8.42
N ALA A 33 -7.71 -9.19 9.48
CA ALA A 33 -8.58 -10.36 9.37
C ALA A 33 -9.92 -10.07 8.68
N THR A 34 -10.39 -8.82 8.71
CA THR A 34 -11.63 -8.40 8.04
C THR A 34 -11.40 -7.90 6.63
N PHE A 35 -10.15 -7.77 6.20
CA PHE A 35 -9.78 -7.23 4.90
C PHE A 35 -9.84 -8.31 3.83
N GLN A 36 -10.65 -8.07 2.80
CA GLN A 36 -10.82 -8.97 1.64
C GLN A 36 -10.01 -8.39 0.48
N SER A 37 -8.86 -8.97 0.22
CA SER A 37 -7.92 -8.42 -0.76
C SER A 37 -8.22 -8.82 -2.21
N GLY A 38 -9.11 -9.77 -2.42
CA GLY A 38 -9.34 -10.32 -3.75
C GLY A 38 -8.18 -11.22 -4.20
N SER A 39 -8.29 -11.79 -5.38
CA SER A 39 -7.27 -12.70 -5.92
C SER A 39 -6.45 -12.10 -7.06
N ASP A 40 -6.92 -10.98 -7.63
CA ASP A 40 -6.32 -10.44 -8.84
C ASP A 40 -5.36 -9.29 -8.51
N VAL A 41 -4.12 -9.44 -8.97
CA VAL A 41 -3.11 -8.38 -8.88
C VAL A 41 -2.64 -8.09 -10.30
N GLU A 42 -2.73 -6.83 -10.70
CA GLU A 42 -2.17 -6.40 -11.97
C GLU A 42 -0.68 -6.17 -11.79
N ILE A 43 0.14 -6.92 -12.52
CA ILE A 43 1.59 -6.90 -12.36
C ILE A 43 2.22 -6.21 -13.56
N ALA A 44 2.88 -5.09 -13.31
CA ALA A 44 3.74 -4.47 -14.32
C ALA A 44 5.00 -5.32 -14.48
N ARG A 45 5.38 -5.62 -15.72
CA ARG A 45 6.57 -6.41 -15.98
C ARG A 45 7.82 -5.60 -15.66
N CYS A 46 8.73 -6.21 -14.95
CA CYS A 46 10.05 -5.64 -14.73
C CYS A 46 10.91 -5.88 -15.99
N GLU A 47 10.89 -4.94 -16.91
CA GLU A 47 11.72 -5.03 -18.11
C GLU A 47 13.19 -4.82 -17.74
N GLY A 48 14.04 -5.71 -18.23
CA GLY A 48 15.49 -5.60 -18.06
C GLY A 48 16.05 -6.21 -16.78
N CYS A 49 15.24 -6.88 -15.96
CA CYS A 49 15.78 -7.73 -14.90
C CYS A 49 16.35 -9.01 -15.52
N PRO A 50 17.66 -9.26 -15.41
CA PRO A 50 18.25 -10.45 -16.00
C PRO A 50 17.72 -11.72 -15.35
N GLY A 51 17.18 -12.61 -16.18
CA GLY A 51 16.91 -13.98 -15.80
C GLY A 51 15.57 -14.29 -15.17
N SER A 52 14.70 -13.31 -14.93
CA SER A 52 13.39 -13.65 -14.38
C SER A 52 12.32 -12.65 -14.80
N PRO A 53 11.24 -13.13 -15.42
CA PRO A 53 10.05 -12.30 -15.62
C PRO A 53 9.30 -12.02 -14.30
N ARG A 54 9.80 -12.54 -13.18
CA ARG A 54 9.14 -12.48 -11.88
C ARG A 54 10.05 -11.97 -10.77
N CYS A 55 10.82 -10.94 -11.04
CA CYS A 55 11.71 -10.37 -10.05
C CYS A 55 10.93 -9.99 -8.78
N GLY A 56 11.01 -10.83 -7.75
CA GLY A 56 10.38 -10.57 -6.47
C GLY A 56 8.85 -10.60 -6.45
N ILE A 57 8.22 -10.97 -7.56
CA ILE A 57 6.75 -10.96 -7.65
C ILE A 57 6.19 -12.23 -6.99
N THR A 58 5.47 -12.04 -5.90
CA THR A 58 4.62 -13.09 -5.35
C THR A 58 3.24 -12.92 -5.96
N GLY A 59 2.56 -14.03 -6.28
CA GLY A 59 1.19 -13.97 -6.81
C GLY A 59 0.16 -13.58 -5.76
N ASP A 60 0.60 -13.31 -4.54
CA ASP A 60 -0.28 -12.98 -3.43
C ASP A 60 -0.68 -11.52 -3.47
N PRO A 61 -1.94 -11.18 -3.16
CA PRO A 61 -2.36 -9.80 -3.07
C PRO A 61 -1.62 -9.08 -1.94
N PRO A 62 -1.29 -7.80 -2.12
CA PRO A 62 -0.59 -7.05 -1.09
C PRO A 62 -1.50 -6.73 0.10
N PRO A 63 -0.92 -6.39 1.25
CA PRO A 63 -1.69 -5.83 2.35
C PRO A 63 -2.33 -4.51 1.95
N PRO A 64 -3.16 -3.90 2.82
CA PRO A 64 -3.80 -2.62 2.49
C PRO A 64 -2.80 -1.58 2.03
N ILE A 65 -3.11 -0.93 0.92
CA ILE A 65 -2.27 0.11 0.33
C ILE A 65 -2.81 1.47 0.74
N LEU A 66 -1.94 2.36 1.19
CA LEU A 66 -2.34 3.70 1.60
C LEU A 66 -3.02 4.45 0.45
N GLY A 67 -4.19 5.01 0.74
CA GLY A 67 -4.95 5.77 -0.24
C GLY A 67 -5.84 4.95 -1.16
N GLU A 68 -5.79 3.61 -1.09
CA GLU A 68 -6.66 2.79 -1.94
C GLU A 68 -8.13 2.89 -1.50
N LEU A 69 -9.02 2.73 -2.48
CA LEU A 69 -10.46 2.70 -2.22
C LEU A 69 -10.88 1.31 -1.77
N VAL A 70 -11.70 1.27 -0.74
CA VAL A 70 -12.29 0.04 -0.21
C VAL A 70 -13.77 0.23 0.07
N ASP A 71 -14.52 -0.84 -0.02
CA ASP A 71 -15.91 -0.89 0.44
C ASP A 71 -15.91 -1.43 1.87
N VAL A 72 -16.60 -0.75 2.76
CA VAL A 72 -16.55 -1.02 4.19
C VAL A 72 -17.95 -1.26 4.73
N GLU A 73 -18.12 -2.33 5.47
CA GLU A 73 -19.30 -2.59 6.28
C GLU A 73 -18.93 -2.40 7.75
N TYR A 74 -19.69 -1.59 8.45
CA TYR A 74 -19.46 -1.33 9.87
C TYR A 74 -20.79 -1.13 10.59
N PRO A 75 -20.86 -1.45 11.90
CA PRO A 75 -22.09 -1.23 12.66
C PRO A 75 -22.38 0.25 12.81
N ALA A 76 -23.65 0.61 12.92
CA ALA A 76 -24.05 1.99 13.16
C ALA A 76 -23.32 2.49 14.42
N GLY A 77 -22.53 3.56 14.27
CA GLY A 77 -21.71 4.07 15.36
C GLY A 77 -22.52 4.64 16.50
N GLU A 78 -22.05 4.47 17.71
CA GLU A 78 -22.62 5.14 18.87
C GLU A 78 -22.21 6.62 18.86
N PRO A 79 -23.15 7.52 19.13
CA PRO A 79 -22.84 8.95 19.15
C PRO A 79 -21.82 9.26 20.26
N GLY A 80 -20.76 9.97 19.90
CA GLY A 80 -19.71 10.41 20.82
C GLY A 80 -18.69 9.35 21.19
N GLY A 81 -18.70 8.20 20.50
CA GLY A 81 -17.80 7.09 20.78
C GLY A 81 -16.53 7.09 19.97
N LYS A 82 -15.74 6.06 20.19
CA LYS A 82 -14.55 5.75 19.42
C LYS A 82 -14.93 5.42 17.97
N ALA A 83 -13.96 5.49 17.07
CA ALA A 83 -14.15 5.06 15.69
C ALA A 83 -14.75 3.65 15.66
N PRO A 84 -15.82 3.40 14.90
CA PRO A 84 -16.40 2.07 14.82
C PRO A 84 -15.41 1.09 14.19
N ARG A 85 -15.56 -0.17 14.52
CA ARG A 85 -14.75 -1.23 13.97
C ARG A 85 -15.43 -1.80 12.73
N ALA A 86 -14.69 -1.92 11.63
CA ALA A 86 -15.23 -2.52 10.42
C ALA A 86 -15.49 -4.01 10.62
N ASP A 87 -16.64 -4.47 10.14
CA ASP A 87 -16.98 -5.90 10.10
C ASP A 87 -16.39 -6.54 8.84
N ARG A 88 -16.32 -5.78 7.76
CA ARG A 88 -15.79 -6.24 6.48
C ARG A 88 -15.21 -5.07 5.71
N VAL A 89 -14.03 -5.28 5.14
CA VAL A 89 -13.38 -4.32 4.24
C VAL A 89 -13.04 -5.06 2.96
N GLU A 90 -13.52 -4.56 1.83
CA GLU A 90 -13.29 -5.19 0.54
C GLU A 90 -12.58 -4.22 -0.40
N ARG A 91 -11.53 -4.71 -1.06
CA ARG A 91 -10.79 -3.92 -2.06
C ARG A 91 -11.66 -3.69 -3.30
N VAL A 92 -11.75 -2.45 -3.74
CA VAL A 92 -12.59 -2.07 -4.88
C VAL A 92 -11.91 -2.38 -6.21
N THR A 93 -10.62 -2.04 -6.31
CA THR A 93 -9.85 -2.21 -7.54
C THR A 93 -8.67 -3.14 -7.30
N ALA A 94 -8.32 -3.91 -8.33
CA ALA A 94 -7.11 -4.74 -8.26
C ALA A 94 -5.88 -3.86 -8.07
N PRO A 95 -4.98 -4.19 -7.14
CA PRO A 95 -3.78 -3.40 -6.95
C PRO A 95 -2.86 -3.51 -8.17
N VAL A 96 -2.26 -2.38 -8.55
CA VAL A 96 -1.34 -2.30 -9.70
C VAL A 96 0.08 -2.18 -9.17
N MET A 97 0.93 -3.11 -9.59
CA MET A 97 2.35 -3.09 -9.23
C MET A 97 3.12 -2.33 -10.29
N LEU A 98 3.90 -1.33 -9.89
CA LEU A 98 4.74 -0.55 -10.78
C LEU A 98 6.20 -0.91 -10.62
N VAL A 99 6.95 -0.71 -11.69
CA VAL A 99 8.41 -0.80 -11.70
C VAL A 99 8.96 0.62 -11.54
N GLY A 100 10.00 0.78 -10.75
CA GLY A 100 10.65 2.07 -10.58
C GLY A 100 12.14 1.91 -10.35
N GLU A 101 12.80 3.04 -10.20
CA GLU A 101 14.21 3.11 -9.88
C GLU A 101 14.42 4.01 -8.67
N VAL A 102 15.25 3.58 -7.73
CA VAL A 102 15.56 4.38 -6.55
C VAL A 102 16.36 5.60 -6.97
N GLU A 103 15.82 6.80 -6.77
CA GLU A 103 16.52 8.05 -7.04
C GLU A 103 17.55 8.34 -5.95
N SER A 104 17.13 8.20 -4.69
CA SER A 104 17.98 8.45 -3.54
C SER A 104 17.43 7.71 -2.34
N PHE A 105 18.31 7.35 -1.42
CA PHE A 105 17.91 6.77 -0.14
C PHE A 105 18.90 7.16 0.94
N ASP A 106 18.39 7.75 2.02
CA ASP A 106 19.19 8.15 3.17
C ASP A 106 19.06 7.08 4.25
N THR A 107 20.14 6.35 4.49
CA THR A 107 20.16 5.27 5.48
C THR A 107 20.02 5.75 6.92
N GLN A 108 20.41 6.99 7.19
CA GLN A 108 20.28 7.56 8.53
C GLN A 108 18.85 7.97 8.83
N ARG A 109 18.20 8.59 7.86
CA ARG A 109 16.81 9.04 7.99
C ARG A 109 15.80 7.95 7.62
N ARG A 110 16.26 6.86 7.02
CA ARG A 110 15.46 5.70 6.64
C ARG A 110 14.40 5.98 5.60
N TYR A 111 14.62 6.99 4.75
CA TYR A 111 13.70 7.29 3.66
C TYR A 111 14.44 7.75 2.41
N GLY A 112 13.72 7.71 1.31
CA GLY A 112 14.23 8.16 0.03
C GLY A 112 13.09 8.34 -0.95
N PHE A 113 13.43 8.31 -2.24
CA PHE A 113 12.47 8.50 -3.31
C PHE A 113 12.69 7.48 -4.42
N ILE A 114 11.59 7.07 -5.03
CA ILE A 114 11.57 6.18 -6.19
C ILE A 114 10.95 6.94 -7.35
N MET A 115 11.59 6.90 -8.51
CA MET A 115 10.97 7.35 -9.75
C MET A 115 10.25 6.16 -10.38
N GLY A 116 8.93 6.23 -10.44
CA GLY A 116 8.12 5.20 -11.07
C GLY A 116 8.21 5.24 -12.58
N SER A 117 7.82 4.15 -13.22
CA SER A 117 7.72 4.07 -14.69
C SER A 117 6.67 5.04 -15.26
N ASP A 118 5.78 5.53 -14.43
CA ASP A 118 4.79 6.56 -14.74
C ASP A 118 5.35 7.98 -14.65
N ARG A 119 6.65 8.12 -14.36
CA ARG A 119 7.36 9.39 -14.16
C ARG A 119 6.91 10.19 -12.94
N VAL A 120 6.31 9.51 -11.98
CA VAL A 120 5.93 10.11 -10.70
C VAL A 120 6.98 9.74 -9.65
N SER A 121 7.37 10.71 -8.83
CA SER A 121 8.28 10.47 -7.72
C SER A 121 7.48 10.01 -6.51
N TYR A 122 7.86 8.85 -5.94
CA TYR A 122 7.18 8.26 -4.80
C TYR A 122 8.09 8.29 -3.58
N HIS A 123 7.54 8.69 -2.45
CA HIS A 123 8.27 8.65 -1.18
C HIS A 123 8.44 7.20 -0.75
N LEU A 124 9.67 6.81 -0.43
CA LEU A 124 10.01 5.48 0.05
C LEU A 124 10.47 5.54 1.50
N HIS A 125 9.80 4.82 2.37
CA HIS A 125 10.25 4.63 3.74
C HIS A 125 10.77 3.20 3.92
N GLU A 126 11.82 3.02 4.72
CA GLU A 126 12.43 1.69 4.95
C GLU A 126 11.41 0.65 5.40
N SER A 127 10.42 1.04 6.18
CA SER A 127 9.37 0.14 6.68
C SER A 127 8.52 -0.47 5.56
N GLU A 128 8.53 0.13 4.37
CA GLU A 128 7.78 -0.39 3.22
C GLU A 128 8.57 -1.42 2.40
N VAL A 129 9.86 -1.57 2.66
CA VAL A 129 10.70 -2.57 2.00
C VAL A 129 10.45 -3.93 2.63
N VAL A 130 9.93 -4.87 1.86
CA VAL A 130 9.45 -6.15 2.40
C VAL A 130 10.45 -7.30 2.30
N ASP A 131 11.48 -7.15 1.48
CA ASP A 131 12.49 -8.19 1.28
C ASP A 131 13.77 -8.01 2.10
N GLY A 132 13.81 -6.99 2.95
CA GLY A 132 14.94 -6.72 3.82
C GLY A 132 16.19 -6.17 3.13
N ARG A 133 16.11 -5.90 1.82
CA ARG A 133 17.24 -5.37 1.07
C ARG A 133 17.27 -3.85 1.15
N LEU A 134 18.48 -3.29 1.24
CA LEU A 134 18.61 -1.84 1.24
C LEU A 134 18.35 -1.29 -0.15
N PRO A 135 17.42 -0.33 -0.29
CA PRO A 135 17.18 0.34 -1.56
C PRO A 135 18.30 1.34 -1.81
N ILE A 136 19.24 0.94 -2.65
CA ILE A 136 20.39 1.78 -3.02
C ILE A 136 20.03 2.58 -4.28
N SER A 137 20.47 3.82 -4.35
CA SER A 137 20.30 4.68 -5.53
C SER A 137 20.71 3.95 -6.83
N GLY A 138 19.86 4.00 -7.83
CA GLY A 138 20.03 3.31 -9.11
C GLY A 138 19.48 1.90 -9.17
N LYS A 139 19.07 1.32 -8.05
CA LYS A 139 18.46 -0.02 -8.04
C LYS A 139 17.02 0.03 -8.55
N ARG A 140 16.64 -1.01 -9.28
CA ARG A 140 15.26 -1.19 -9.69
C ARG A 140 14.45 -1.81 -8.57
N VAL A 141 13.22 -1.35 -8.47
CA VAL A 141 12.28 -1.82 -7.46
C VAL A 141 10.92 -2.07 -8.09
N ILE A 142 10.15 -2.90 -7.43
CA ILE A 142 8.75 -3.13 -7.74
C ILE A 142 7.96 -2.69 -6.52
N PHE A 143 6.89 -1.94 -6.72
CA PHE A 143 6.12 -1.41 -5.60
C PHE A 143 4.67 -1.17 -5.99
N PHE A 144 3.82 -0.98 -4.99
CA PHE A 144 2.44 -0.57 -5.20
C PHE A 144 2.33 0.94 -4.94
N PRO A 145 1.83 1.73 -5.91
CA PRO A 145 1.66 3.15 -5.69
C PRO A 145 0.53 3.42 -4.71
N GLY A 146 0.83 4.18 -3.68
CA GLY A 146 -0.14 4.61 -2.69
C GLY A 146 -0.18 6.11 -2.55
N LEU A 147 -1.09 6.59 -1.72
CA LEU A 147 -1.22 8.00 -1.38
C LEU A 147 -1.30 8.16 0.12
N ARG A 148 -0.52 9.08 0.66
CA ARG A 148 -0.62 9.48 2.05
C ARG A 148 -0.82 10.98 2.10
N GLU A 149 -1.99 11.41 2.57
CA GLU A 149 -2.35 12.83 2.64
C GLU A 149 -2.17 13.55 1.29
N GLY A 150 -2.55 12.86 0.21
CA GLY A 150 -2.45 13.39 -1.14
C GLY A 150 -1.06 13.30 -1.78
N ARG A 151 -0.06 12.76 -1.07
CA ARG A 151 1.30 12.64 -1.57
C ARG A 151 1.59 11.22 -2.04
N PRO A 152 2.19 11.04 -3.22
CA PRO A 152 2.56 9.70 -3.70
C PRO A 152 3.54 9.02 -2.75
N ARG A 153 3.25 7.75 -2.43
CA ARG A 153 4.06 6.92 -1.55
C ARG A 153 4.20 5.53 -2.13
N ALA A 154 5.42 4.99 -2.08
CA ALA A 154 5.66 3.61 -2.49
C ALA A 154 5.31 2.67 -1.34
N CYS A 155 4.47 1.68 -1.62
CA CYS A 155 4.02 0.69 -0.64
C CYS A 155 4.50 -0.69 -1.05
N HIS A 156 4.83 -1.52 -0.07
CA HIS A 156 5.19 -2.93 -0.28
C HIS A 156 6.29 -3.06 -1.33
N VAL A 157 7.44 -2.41 -1.07
CA VAL A 157 8.55 -2.29 -2.02
C VAL A 157 9.43 -3.53 -1.99
N GLN A 158 9.72 -4.07 -3.17
CA GLN A 158 10.67 -5.17 -3.36
C GLN A 158 11.81 -4.70 -4.24
N VAL A 159 13.04 -4.90 -3.78
CA VAL A 159 14.23 -4.53 -4.55
C VAL A 159 14.54 -5.63 -5.56
N CYS A 160 14.66 -5.26 -6.84
CA CYS A 160 15.02 -6.20 -7.90
C CYS A 160 16.49 -6.65 -7.73
N ARG A 161 16.72 -7.91 -8.06
CA ARG A 161 18.06 -8.49 -8.04
C ARG A 161 18.93 -7.96 -9.17
#